data_190206e3572c333fe4c85d224b12c951
#
_entry.id   190206e3572c333fe4c85d224b12c951
#
_cell.length_a   1.000
_cell.length_b   1.000
_cell.length_c   1.000
_cell.angle_alpha   90.00
_cell.angle_beta   90.00
_cell.angle_gamma   90.00
#
_symmetry.space_group_name_H-M   'P 1'
#
loop_
_entity.id
_entity.type
_entity.pdbx_description
1 polymer ?
#
loop_
_entity_poly.entity_id
_entity_poly.type
_entity_poly.pdbx_seq_one_letter_code
_entity_poly.pdbx_strand_id
1 'polypeptide(L)'
;MSQKFDLVVIGGGPAGYVAAIKAAQYGKTVAMVEVERAGGTCLNWGCIPTKALLKQAEFANHLKHPEDFGFKIEGVSFDFAKVVAKSRKAADKMAMGIDHLFKKNKIQAFKGLGTITRPGLVEVNYKDGKPADQLECENIVIATGARPRSLPGIELDRKTVITSREALELSECPKSILVIGAGAIGVEFAYFYNAFGAKVTLVEFLPNILPLEDEEASKLLERKYQSYGIEVLTGTKVNSIQVTEAGAEATFEGKSPKGGNTFEKVLVAVGVEARMDGLLGPDIKLDLHRGYIRTNDRYETSLPGIYGIGDVIGPPWLAHEASWEAGQCIDGLYGNGEPRKSHLVPGCTYCQPQVASIGATEKKLKEQGIAYKVGKFPFIANGKAVGTGDTDGFVKLLYGAENHELLGAHIIGSEATELIAELNLAMNMEATLEDVMGTMHAHPTLSEVIADATAVAIGKAVHM
;
A
#
# COMPACT_ATOMS: atom_id res chain seq x y z
N MET A 1 27.06 26.64 9.69
CA MET A 1 28.19 25.89 10.31
C MET A 1 28.04 24.46 9.89
N SER A 2 29.13 23.77 9.56
CA SER A 2 29.07 22.35 9.22
C SER A 2 28.83 21.53 10.51
N GLN A 3 27.85 20.61 10.48
CA GLN A 3 27.56 19.68 11.56
C GLN A 3 27.96 18.26 11.12
N LYS A 4 28.50 17.45 12.00
CA LYS A 4 28.97 16.09 11.69
C LYS A 4 28.07 15.03 12.29
N PHE A 5 27.78 13.99 11.49
CA PHE A 5 26.97 12.84 11.87
C PHE A 5 27.58 11.54 11.34
N ASP A 6 27.28 10.42 11.98
CA ASP A 6 27.62 9.11 11.41
C ASP A 6 26.70 8.81 10.21
N LEU A 7 25.42 9.25 10.30
CA LEU A 7 24.40 8.98 9.29
C LEU A 7 23.52 10.19 9.03
N VAL A 8 23.30 10.50 7.76
CA VAL A 8 22.22 11.40 7.32
C VAL A 8 21.18 10.59 6.55
N VAL A 9 19.91 10.66 6.99
CA VAL A 9 18.76 10.03 6.30
C VAL A 9 17.94 11.11 5.62
N ILE A 10 17.70 10.98 4.31
CA ILE A 10 16.90 11.91 3.51
C ILE A 10 15.55 11.28 3.22
N GLY A 11 14.49 11.84 3.82
CA GLY A 11 13.11 11.36 3.76
C GLY A 11 12.67 10.69 5.06
N GLY A 12 11.60 11.19 5.68
CA GLY A 12 11.07 10.78 6.97
C GLY A 12 9.91 9.77 6.90
N GLY A 13 9.72 9.09 5.75
CA GLY A 13 8.74 8.03 5.56
C GLY A 13 9.09 6.72 6.30
N PRO A 14 8.30 5.63 6.12
CA PRO A 14 8.54 4.35 6.81
C PRO A 14 9.96 3.84 6.72
N ALA A 15 10.58 3.87 5.55
CA ALA A 15 11.99 3.52 5.40
C ALA A 15 12.89 4.43 6.24
N GLY A 16 12.73 5.75 6.10
CA GLY A 16 13.66 6.72 6.69
C GLY A 16 13.60 6.79 8.20
N TYR A 17 12.39 6.88 8.80
CA TYR A 17 12.30 6.96 10.25
C TYR A 17 12.75 5.65 10.94
N VAL A 18 12.50 4.49 10.33
CA VAL A 18 12.99 3.20 10.86
C VAL A 18 14.50 3.14 10.77
N ALA A 19 15.10 3.52 9.63
CA ALA A 19 16.55 3.57 9.47
C ALA A 19 17.22 4.49 10.51
N ALA A 20 16.68 5.71 10.66
CA ALA A 20 17.21 6.68 11.60
C ALA A 20 17.15 6.19 13.06
N ILE A 21 16.01 5.64 13.48
CA ILE A 21 15.83 5.12 14.85
C ILE A 21 16.76 3.93 15.08
N LYS A 22 16.84 3.01 14.13
CA LYS A 22 17.66 1.82 14.27
C LYS A 22 19.17 2.17 14.33
N ALA A 23 19.65 3.10 13.51
CA ALA A 23 21.02 3.60 13.57
C ALA A 23 21.34 4.26 14.92
N ALA A 24 20.41 5.07 15.45
CA ALA A 24 20.55 5.65 16.78
C ALA A 24 20.61 4.59 17.89
N GLN A 25 19.89 3.47 17.75
CA GLN A 25 19.96 2.33 18.66
C GLN A 25 21.33 1.61 18.61
N TYR A 26 22.04 1.68 17.48
CA TYR A 26 23.44 1.26 17.36
C TYR A 26 24.44 2.31 17.92
N GLY A 27 23.95 3.35 18.61
CA GLY A 27 24.77 4.39 19.21
C GLY A 27 25.30 5.42 18.22
N LYS A 28 24.77 5.48 17.01
CA LYS A 28 25.19 6.42 15.96
C LYS A 28 24.55 7.78 16.12
N THR A 29 25.29 8.83 15.75
CA THR A 29 24.77 10.19 15.63
C THR A 29 24.04 10.32 14.30
N VAL A 30 22.74 10.68 14.34
CA VAL A 30 21.86 10.65 13.17
C VAL A 30 21.20 12.01 12.93
N ALA A 31 21.26 12.48 11.68
CA ALA A 31 20.43 13.56 11.17
C ALA A 31 19.32 12.99 10.27
N MET A 32 18.09 13.47 10.47
CA MET A 32 16.94 13.20 9.61
C MET A 32 16.57 14.46 8.86
N VAL A 33 16.53 14.40 7.54
CA VAL A 33 16.10 15.52 6.68
C VAL A 33 14.74 15.17 6.05
N GLU A 34 13.71 15.96 6.36
CA GLU A 34 12.36 15.77 5.84
C GLU A 34 11.77 17.08 5.35
N VAL A 35 11.26 17.09 4.12
CA VAL A 35 10.78 18.31 3.44
C VAL A 35 9.37 18.73 3.87
N GLU A 36 8.56 17.77 4.34
CA GLU A 36 7.17 18.03 4.71
C GLU A 36 6.89 17.67 6.17
N ARG A 37 6.70 16.37 6.47
CA ARG A 37 6.28 15.90 7.78
C ARG A 37 6.79 14.48 8.06
N ALA A 38 7.23 14.22 9.28
CA ALA A 38 7.63 12.90 9.72
C ALA A 38 6.51 11.86 9.53
N GLY A 39 6.90 10.63 9.14
CA GLY A 39 5.99 9.55 8.78
C GLY A 39 5.71 9.46 7.28
N GLY A 40 6.11 10.47 6.48
CA GLY A 40 6.01 10.47 5.01
C GLY A 40 4.60 10.22 4.49
N THR A 41 4.50 9.70 3.26
CA THR A 41 3.23 9.45 2.58
C THR A 41 2.33 8.49 3.37
N CYS A 42 2.87 7.37 3.83
CA CYS A 42 2.06 6.33 4.50
C CYS A 42 1.27 6.86 5.70
N LEU A 43 1.93 7.57 6.64
CA LEU A 43 1.28 8.05 7.85
C LEU A 43 0.40 9.27 7.61
N ASN A 44 0.76 10.13 6.67
CA ASN A 44 0.11 11.42 6.49
C ASN A 44 -0.87 11.49 5.32
N TRP A 45 -0.57 10.81 4.19
CA TRP A 45 -1.33 10.91 2.93
C TRP A 45 -1.53 9.58 2.22
N GLY A 46 -1.46 8.45 2.96
CA GLY A 46 -1.57 7.10 2.43
C GLY A 46 -2.24 6.14 3.38
N CYS A 47 -1.49 5.15 3.86
CA CYS A 47 -1.98 3.98 4.59
C CYS A 47 -2.92 4.33 5.75
N ILE A 48 -2.44 5.14 6.70
CA ILE A 48 -3.17 5.38 7.96
C ILE A 48 -4.47 6.16 7.74
N PRO A 49 -4.47 7.34 7.08
CA PRO A 49 -5.72 8.05 6.86
C PRO A 49 -6.69 7.28 5.95
N THR A 50 -6.21 6.54 4.95
CA THR A 50 -7.07 5.71 4.10
C THR A 50 -7.77 4.61 4.90
N LYS A 51 -7.04 3.86 5.74
CA LYS A 51 -7.65 2.81 6.56
C LYS A 51 -8.64 3.36 7.58
N ALA A 52 -8.39 4.56 8.10
CA ALA A 52 -9.36 5.27 8.93
C ALA A 52 -10.64 5.64 8.15
N LEU A 53 -10.54 6.01 6.86
CA LEU A 53 -11.70 6.27 6.00
C LEU A 53 -12.44 4.99 5.65
N LEU A 54 -11.72 3.92 5.30
CA LEU A 54 -12.31 2.62 4.93
C LEU A 54 -13.11 2.02 6.09
N LYS A 55 -12.61 2.13 7.33
CA LYS A 55 -13.40 1.68 8.51
C LYS A 55 -14.69 2.47 8.70
N GLN A 56 -14.72 3.73 8.33
CA GLN A 56 -15.94 4.53 8.37
C GLN A 56 -16.88 4.20 7.20
N ALA A 57 -16.32 3.86 6.02
CA ALA A 57 -17.10 3.38 4.88
C ALA A 57 -17.79 2.04 5.19
N GLU A 58 -17.08 1.12 5.83
CA GLU A 58 -17.64 -0.15 6.32
C GLU A 58 -18.82 0.11 7.27
N PHE A 59 -18.62 0.97 8.27
CA PHE A 59 -19.68 1.34 9.19
C PHE A 59 -20.88 2.02 8.49
N ALA A 60 -20.62 2.90 7.52
CA ALA A 60 -21.68 3.55 6.74
C ALA A 60 -22.49 2.53 5.92
N ASN A 61 -21.84 1.49 5.39
CA ASN A 61 -22.55 0.43 4.67
C ASN A 61 -23.40 -0.44 5.59
N HIS A 62 -22.94 -0.77 6.81
CA HIS A 62 -23.79 -1.44 7.82
C HIS A 62 -25.03 -0.61 8.19
N LEU A 63 -24.88 0.71 8.27
CA LEU A 63 -26.03 1.60 8.56
C LEU A 63 -27.04 1.71 7.41
N LYS A 64 -26.70 1.29 6.18
CA LYS A 64 -27.66 1.21 5.06
C LYS A 64 -28.57 -0.01 5.18
N HIS A 65 -28.14 -1.04 5.91
CA HIS A 65 -28.83 -2.31 6.10
C HIS A 65 -28.93 -2.67 7.59
N PRO A 66 -29.50 -1.79 8.45
CA PRO A 66 -29.53 -2.01 9.89
C PRO A 66 -30.42 -3.20 10.29
N GLU A 67 -31.37 -3.59 9.44
CA GLU A 67 -32.23 -4.74 9.60
C GLU A 67 -31.46 -6.07 9.64
N ASP A 68 -30.33 -6.17 8.97
CA ASP A 68 -29.46 -7.36 8.98
C ASP A 68 -28.91 -7.63 10.42
N PHE A 69 -28.83 -6.58 11.23
CA PHE A 69 -28.39 -6.61 12.62
C PHE A 69 -29.56 -6.55 13.62
N GLY A 70 -30.81 -6.61 13.13
CA GLY A 70 -32.00 -6.51 13.98
C GLY A 70 -32.33 -5.11 14.49
N PHE A 71 -31.71 -4.05 13.91
CA PHE A 71 -31.99 -2.67 14.28
C PHE A 71 -33.00 -2.04 13.31
N LYS A 72 -33.85 -1.15 13.85
CA LYS A 72 -34.68 -0.25 13.08
C LYS A 72 -34.19 1.18 13.28
N ILE A 73 -33.67 1.79 12.24
CA ILE A 73 -33.12 3.16 12.27
C ILE A 73 -33.96 4.04 11.34
N GLU A 74 -34.49 5.13 11.88
CA GLU A 74 -35.25 6.13 11.12
C GLU A 74 -34.32 7.27 10.69
N GLY A 75 -33.84 7.19 9.44
CA GLY A 75 -32.97 8.21 8.84
C GLY A 75 -31.53 8.15 9.32
N VAL A 76 -30.61 8.01 8.38
CA VAL A 76 -29.18 8.10 8.62
C VAL A 76 -28.64 9.32 7.88
N SER A 77 -27.99 10.22 8.60
CA SER A 77 -27.27 11.34 8.01
C SER A 77 -25.81 11.31 8.47
N PHE A 78 -24.93 11.83 7.66
CA PHE A 78 -23.51 11.93 7.98
C PHE A 78 -22.96 13.30 7.60
N ASP A 79 -21.94 13.72 8.31
CA ASP A 79 -21.15 14.91 8.02
C ASP A 79 -19.83 14.46 7.41
N PHE A 80 -19.71 14.56 6.09
CA PHE A 80 -18.55 14.05 5.35
C PHE A 80 -17.25 14.75 5.78
N ALA A 81 -17.30 16.05 6.10
CA ALA A 81 -16.13 16.78 6.59
C ALA A 81 -15.63 16.20 7.92
N LYS A 82 -16.54 15.75 8.81
CA LYS A 82 -16.15 15.08 10.06
C LYS A 82 -15.59 13.69 9.83
N VAL A 83 -16.09 12.95 8.82
CA VAL A 83 -15.51 11.66 8.40
C VAL A 83 -14.05 11.87 7.99
N VAL A 84 -13.78 12.84 7.12
CA VAL A 84 -12.44 13.18 6.67
C VAL A 84 -11.58 13.68 7.85
N ALA A 85 -12.09 14.59 8.68
CA ALA A 85 -11.35 15.12 9.83
C ALA A 85 -10.91 14.04 10.81
N LYS A 86 -11.70 12.96 10.99
CA LYS A 86 -11.30 11.82 11.83
C LYS A 86 -10.08 11.09 11.27
N SER A 87 -9.99 10.92 9.95
CA SER A 87 -8.81 10.33 9.31
C SER A 87 -7.57 11.21 9.47
N ARG A 88 -7.73 12.53 9.36
CA ARG A 88 -6.65 13.49 9.57
C ARG A 88 -6.11 13.45 11.01
N LYS A 89 -7.01 13.34 12.01
CA LYS A 89 -6.60 13.17 13.42
C LYS A 89 -5.78 11.90 13.64
N ALA A 90 -6.11 10.80 12.95
CA ALA A 90 -5.30 9.58 13.02
C ALA A 90 -3.89 9.81 12.45
N ALA A 91 -3.77 10.45 11.29
CA ALA A 91 -2.49 10.83 10.69
C ALA A 91 -1.68 11.75 11.61
N ASP A 92 -2.32 12.77 12.21
CA ASP A 92 -1.68 13.70 13.14
C ASP A 92 -1.09 12.98 14.36
N LYS A 93 -1.86 12.07 14.95
CA LYS A 93 -1.41 11.28 16.10
C LYS A 93 -0.18 10.44 15.76
N MET A 94 -0.17 9.81 14.59
CA MET A 94 0.96 8.98 14.16
C MET A 94 2.21 9.82 13.89
N ALA A 95 2.10 10.93 13.19
CA ALA A 95 3.24 11.81 12.92
C ALA A 95 3.84 12.40 14.22
N MET A 96 2.99 12.83 15.16
CA MET A 96 3.45 13.27 16.50
C MET A 96 4.20 12.14 17.25
N GLY A 97 3.77 10.88 17.05
CA GLY A 97 4.47 9.71 17.58
C GLY A 97 5.89 9.57 17.03
N ILE A 98 6.08 9.79 15.73
CA ILE A 98 7.41 9.75 15.09
C ILE A 98 8.29 10.89 15.61
N ASP A 99 7.77 12.11 15.73
CA ASP A 99 8.51 13.25 16.31
C ASP A 99 8.96 12.96 17.75
N HIS A 100 8.11 12.29 18.55
CA HIS A 100 8.46 11.84 19.89
C HIS A 100 9.60 10.80 19.84
N LEU A 101 9.54 9.83 18.91
CA LEU A 101 10.59 8.82 18.76
C LEU A 101 11.91 9.44 18.32
N PHE A 102 11.93 10.45 17.46
CA PHE A 102 13.14 11.19 17.11
C PHE A 102 13.78 11.84 18.35
N LYS A 103 12.97 12.53 19.16
CA LYS A 103 13.45 13.14 20.41
C LYS A 103 13.99 12.10 21.39
N LYS A 104 13.25 10.99 21.59
CA LYS A 104 13.66 9.89 22.49
C LYS A 104 15.00 9.29 22.09
N ASN A 105 15.25 9.13 20.80
CA ASN A 105 16.48 8.55 20.25
C ASN A 105 17.57 9.60 19.93
N LYS A 106 17.36 10.87 20.33
CA LYS A 106 18.30 11.99 20.12
C LYS A 106 18.65 12.21 18.62
N ILE A 107 17.72 11.90 17.71
CA ILE A 107 17.86 12.14 16.28
C ILE A 107 17.62 13.62 16.04
N GLN A 108 18.54 14.29 15.34
CA GLN A 108 18.39 15.69 14.97
C GLN A 108 17.58 15.79 13.66
N ALA A 109 16.37 16.36 13.75
CA ALA A 109 15.48 16.49 12.60
C ALA A 109 15.62 17.89 11.97
N PHE A 110 15.79 17.92 10.65
CA PHE A 110 15.86 19.11 9.81
C PHE A 110 14.66 19.15 8.87
N LYS A 111 13.86 20.21 8.93
CA LYS A 111 12.68 20.38 8.09
C LYS A 111 13.03 21.16 6.82
N GLY A 112 13.58 20.49 5.82
CA GLY A 112 14.03 21.09 4.57
C GLY A 112 14.23 20.07 3.46
N LEU A 113 14.59 20.54 2.28
CA LEU A 113 14.95 19.72 1.14
C LEU A 113 16.43 19.32 1.28
N GLY A 114 16.68 18.01 1.41
CA GLY A 114 18.04 17.47 1.43
C GLY A 114 18.59 17.24 0.04
N THR A 115 19.72 17.85 -0.28
CA THR A 115 20.44 17.68 -1.55
C THR A 115 21.80 17.09 -1.29
N ILE A 116 22.14 15.98 -1.93
CA ILE A 116 23.49 15.38 -1.88
C ILE A 116 24.38 16.17 -2.84
N THR A 117 25.33 16.95 -2.31
CA THR A 117 26.24 17.77 -3.10
C THR A 117 27.57 17.08 -3.43
N ARG A 118 27.97 16.13 -2.57
CA ARG A 118 29.05 15.15 -2.78
C ARG A 118 28.87 13.97 -1.83
N PRO A 119 29.53 12.83 -2.05
CA PRO A 119 29.59 11.77 -1.05
C PRO A 119 30.03 12.35 0.32
N GLY A 120 29.29 12.01 1.37
CA GLY A 120 29.53 12.50 2.73
C GLY A 120 29.07 13.92 3.02
N LEU A 121 28.30 14.57 2.13
CA LEU A 121 27.77 15.91 2.36
C LEU A 121 26.35 16.07 1.86
N VAL A 122 25.44 16.44 2.75
CA VAL A 122 24.07 16.81 2.45
C VAL A 122 23.85 18.28 2.78
N GLU A 123 23.33 19.03 1.82
CA GLU A 123 22.86 20.39 2.03
C GLU A 123 21.36 20.39 2.29
N VAL A 124 20.92 21.09 3.32
CA VAL A 124 19.50 21.23 3.67
C VAL A 124 19.01 22.61 3.30
N ASN A 125 18.14 22.67 2.29
CA ASN A 125 17.56 23.90 1.79
C ASN A 125 16.17 24.15 2.39
N TYR A 126 15.94 25.35 2.92
CA TYR A 126 14.72 25.72 3.63
C TYR A 126 13.78 26.56 2.77
N LYS A 127 12.48 26.27 2.85
CA LYS A 127 11.44 27.02 2.09
C LYS A 127 11.26 28.47 2.59
N ASP A 128 11.63 28.74 3.84
CA ASP A 128 11.50 30.07 4.47
C ASP A 128 12.69 31.02 4.19
N GLY A 129 13.61 30.62 3.32
CA GLY A 129 14.75 31.44 2.90
C GLY A 129 15.87 31.49 3.93
N LYS A 130 15.88 30.70 4.97
CA LYS A 130 17.05 30.58 5.88
C LYS A 130 18.28 30.10 5.11
N PRO A 131 19.50 30.49 5.55
CA PRO A 131 20.72 29.89 5.03
C PRO A 131 20.70 28.37 5.12
N ALA A 132 21.21 27.72 4.09
CA ALA A 132 21.29 26.27 4.06
C ALA A 132 22.22 25.73 5.15
N ASP A 133 21.83 24.62 5.79
CA ASP A 133 22.74 23.86 6.65
C ASP A 133 23.53 22.85 5.82
N GLN A 134 24.77 22.61 6.22
CA GLN A 134 25.63 21.59 5.65
C GLN A 134 25.87 20.48 6.65
N LEU A 135 25.45 19.26 6.30
CA LEU A 135 25.56 18.07 7.14
C LEU A 135 26.65 17.15 6.57
N GLU A 136 27.81 17.14 7.22
CA GLU A 136 28.86 16.17 6.91
C GLU A 136 28.53 14.83 7.55
N CYS A 137 28.74 13.71 6.85
CA CYS A 137 28.44 12.39 7.37
C CYS A 137 29.32 11.29 6.78
N GLU A 138 29.40 10.17 7.47
CA GLU A 138 30.07 8.98 6.96
C GLU A 138 29.19 8.28 5.89
N ASN A 139 27.89 8.19 6.16
CA ASN A 139 26.93 7.51 5.30
C ASN A 139 25.68 8.36 5.05
N ILE A 140 25.08 8.18 3.87
CA ILE A 140 23.82 8.80 3.47
C ILE A 140 22.82 7.69 3.11
N VAL A 141 21.62 7.73 3.68
CA VAL A 141 20.52 6.87 3.29
C VAL A 141 19.46 7.70 2.58
N ILE A 142 19.17 7.36 1.34
CA ILE A 142 18.10 7.94 0.52
C ILE A 142 16.82 7.14 0.77
N ALA A 143 15.81 7.78 1.34
CA ALA A 143 14.49 7.22 1.65
C ALA A 143 13.36 8.19 1.23
N THR A 144 13.56 8.88 0.10
CA THR A 144 12.67 9.95 -0.39
C THR A 144 11.32 9.42 -0.90
N GLY A 145 11.20 8.10 -1.06
CA GLY A 145 9.98 7.43 -1.44
C GLY A 145 9.56 7.69 -2.90
N ALA A 146 8.25 7.71 -3.12
CA ALA A 146 7.65 7.88 -4.43
C ALA A 146 6.56 8.97 -4.40
N ARG A 147 6.14 9.39 -5.61
CA ARG A 147 5.00 10.29 -5.84
C ARG A 147 4.03 9.69 -6.86
N PRO A 148 2.75 10.12 -6.88
CA PRO A 148 1.81 9.68 -7.90
C PRO A 148 2.34 9.95 -9.30
N ARG A 149 2.21 8.96 -10.19
CA ARG A 149 2.55 9.08 -11.60
C ARG A 149 1.46 9.87 -12.33
N SER A 150 1.87 10.75 -13.22
CA SER A 150 0.98 11.38 -14.20
C SER A 150 0.78 10.48 -15.42
N LEU A 151 -0.35 10.67 -16.12
CA LEU A 151 -0.61 10.03 -17.41
C LEU A 151 -0.40 11.05 -18.53
N PRO A 152 0.23 10.67 -19.65
CA PRO A 152 0.31 11.53 -20.82
C PRO A 152 -1.09 11.99 -21.28
N GLY A 153 -1.28 13.28 -21.49
CA GLY A 153 -2.57 13.86 -21.91
C GLY A 153 -3.59 14.07 -20.77
N ILE A 154 -3.24 13.78 -19.52
CA ILE A 154 -4.06 14.05 -18.35
C ILE A 154 -3.31 14.95 -17.39
N GLU A 155 -3.74 16.22 -17.31
CA GLU A 155 -3.15 17.20 -16.40
C GLU A 155 -3.78 17.11 -15.01
N LEU A 156 -2.94 17.10 -13.97
CA LEU A 156 -3.35 17.10 -12.56
C LEU A 156 -3.51 18.55 -12.08
N ASP A 157 -4.73 19.09 -12.13
CA ASP A 157 -5.04 20.43 -11.61
C ASP A 157 -5.19 20.46 -10.08
N ARG A 158 -5.21 19.31 -9.44
CA ARG A 158 -5.37 19.07 -7.98
C ARG A 158 -6.66 19.62 -7.39
N LYS A 159 -7.64 19.90 -8.24
CA LYS A 159 -8.98 20.36 -7.86
C LYS A 159 -10.07 19.47 -8.43
N THR A 160 -10.05 19.26 -9.73
CA THR A 160 -11.00 18.41 -10.47
C THR A 160 -10.36 17.09 -10.82
N VAL A 161 -9.13 17.12 -11.33
CA VAL A 161 -8.29 15.96 -11.61
C VAL A 161 -7.25 15.85 -10.49
N ILE A 162 -7.46 14.90 -9.59
CA ILE A 162 -6.78 14.77 -8.30
C ILE A 162 -5.99 13.47 -8.19
N THR A 163 -5.09 13.44 -7.22
CA THR A 163 -4.40 12.23 -6.77
C THR A 163 -5.01 11.70 -5.48
N SER A 164 -4.50 10.59 -4.98
CA SER A 164 -4.89 10.04 -3.67
C SER A 164 -4.70 11.02 -2.52
N ARG A 165 -3.75 11.95 -2.65
CA ARG A 165 -3.48 12.97 -1.61
C ARG A 165 -4.67 13.92 -1.45
N GLU A 166 -5.12 14.53 -2.53
CA GLU A 166 -6.26 15.44 -2.52
C GLU A 166 -7.56 14.68 -2.19
N ALA A 167 -7.69 13.43 -2.68
CA ALA A 167 -8.84 12.59 -2.38
C ALA A 167 -9.02 12.28 -0.89
N LEU A 168 -7.95 12.27 -0.10
CA LEU A 168 -8.00 12.12 1.36
C LEU A 168 -8.49 13.37 2.11
N GLU A 169 -8.61 14.50 1.44
CA GLU A 169 -8.84 15.81 2.07
C GLU A 169 -10.06 16.55 1.51
N LEU A 170 -10.86 15.92 0.63
CA LEU A 170 -12.10 16.53 0.15
C LEU A 170 -13.06 16.80 1.32
N SER A 171 -13.55 18.04 1.40
CA SER A 171 -14.53 18.44 2.44
C SER A 171 -15.94 17.95 2.18
N GLU A 172 -16.25 17.60 0.91
CA GLU A 172 -17.56 17.14 0.46
C GLU A 172 -17.40 15.87 -0.39
N CYS A 173 -18.35 14.95 -0.26
CA CYS A 173 -18.39 13.77 -1.11
C CYS A 173 -18.84 14.20 -2.52
N PRO A 174 -18.07 13.93 -3.58
CA PRO A 174 -18.48 14.28 -4.94
C PRO A 174 -19.72 13.47 -5.34
N LYS A 175 -20.60 14.07 -6.16
CA LYS A 175 -21.78 13.38 -6.72
C LYS A 175 -21.36 12.26 -7.68
N SER A 176 -20.27 12.48 -8.42
CA SER A 176 -19.71 11.48 -9.33
C SER A 176 -18.19 11.56 -9.35
N ILE A 177 -17.54 10.39 -9.41
CA ILE A 177 -16.08 10.30 -9.48
C ILE A 177 -15.66 9.21 -10.48
N LEU A 178 -14.74 9.57 -11.37
CA LEU A 178 -14.01 8.65 -12.20
C LEU A 178 -12.71 8.27 -11.49
N VAL A 179 -12.48 6.98 -11.27
CA VAL A 179 -11.23 6.46 -10.72
C VAL A 179 -10.47 5.77 -11.85
N ILE A 180 -9.28 6.27 -12.19
CA ILE A 180 -8.41 5.74 -13.24
C ILE A 180 -7.31 4.90 -12.59
N GLY A 181 -7.31 3.59 -12.90
CA GLY A 181 -6.45 2.58 -12.29
C GLY A 181 -7.14 1.83 -11.15
N ALA A 182 -7.27 0.52 -11.30
CA ALA A 182 -7.90 -0.37 -10.33
C ALA A 182 -6.88 -1.23 -9.55
N GLY A 183 -5.71 -0.66 -9.24
CA GLY A 183 -4.82 -1.18 -8.21
C GLY A 183 -5.36 -0.91 -6.80
N ALA A 184 -4.62 -1.26 -5.75
CA ALA A 184 -5.06 -1.14 -4.35
C ALA A 184 -5.61 0.25 -4.01
N ILE A 185 -4.92 1.32 -4.42
CA ILE A 185 -5.38 2.71 -4.16
C ILE A 185 -6.74 2.97 -4.83
N GLY A 186 -6.86 2.64 -6.12
CA GLY A 186 -8.08 2.89 -6.88
C GLY A 186 -9.30 2.16 -6.33
N VAL A 187 -9.16 0.86 -6.01
CA VAL A 187 -10.27 0.08 -5.46
C VAL A 187 -10.65 0.54 -4.05
N GLU A 188 -9.69 0.91 -3.21
CA GLU A 188 -9.97 1.43 -1.86
C GLU A 188 -10.76 2.75 -1.92
N PHE A 189 -10.36 3.70 -2.76
CA PHE A 189 -11.11 4.95 -2.93
C PHE A 189 -12.45 4.76 -3.62
N ALA A 190 -12.55 3.85 -4.59
CA ALA A 190 -13.82 3.51 -5.22
C ALA A 190 -14.84 3.00 -4.18
N TYR A 191 -14.41 2.09 -3.29
CA TYR A 191 -15.22 1.62 -2.19
C TYR A 191 -15.60 2.74 -1.22
N PHE A 192 -14.63 3.57 -0.81
CA PHE A 192 -14.85 4.68 0.12
C PHE A 192 -15.90 5.66 -0.40
N TYR A 193 -15.72 6.21 -1.58
CA TYR A 193 -16.66 7.21 -2.11
C TYR A 193 -18.04 6.63 -2.39
N ASN A 194 -18.12 5.39 -2.87
CA ASN A 194 -19.39 4.69 -3.07
C ASN A 194 -20.17 4.53 -1.75
N ALA A 195 -19.49 4.19 -0.66
CA ALA A 195 -20.12 4.05 0.65
C ALA A 195 -20.81 5.34 1.11
N PHE A 196 -20.27 6.51 0.74
CA PHE A 196 -20.83 7.83 1.05
C PHE A 196 -21.73 8.42 -0.06
N GLY A 197 -22.12 7.62 -1.05
CA GLY A 197 -23.16 7.96 -2.02
C GLY A 197 -22.67 8.55 -3.34
N ALA A 198 -21.35 8.61 -3.59
CA ALA A 198 -20.85 9.00 -4.89
C ALA A 198 -21.19 7.95 -5.96
N LYS A 199 -21.55 8.40 -7.15
CA LYS A 199 -21.61 7.55 -8.33
C LYS A 199 -20.18 7.30 -8.82
N VAL A 200 -19.69 6.07 -8.64
CA VAL A 200 -18.30 5.71 -8.94
C VAL A 200 -18.20 4.95 -10.26
N THR A 201 -17.31 5.39 -11.15
CA THR A 201 -16.86 4.63 -12.32
C THR A 201 -15.37 4.31 -12.13
N LEU A 202 -15.02 3.03 -12.02
CA LEU A 202 -13.66 2.52 -11.88
C LEU A 202 -13.17 1.98 -13.23
N VAL A 203 -12.10 2.55 -13.76
CA VAL A 203 -11.54 2.19 -15.07
C VAL A 203 -10.18 1.57 -14.89
N GLU A 204 -9.97 0.42 -15.54
CA GLU A 204 -8.69 -0.29 -15.57
C GLU A 204 -8.31 -0.66 -17.02
N PHE A 205 -7.07 -0.34 -17.38
CA PHE A 205 -6.53 -0.68 -18.70
C PHE A 205 -6.35 -2.19 -18.88
N LEU A 206 -5.94 -2.89 -17.82
CA LEU A 206 -5.74 -4.34 -17.80
C LEU A 206 -7.09 -5.08 -17.73
N PRO A 207 -7.12 -6.39 -18.04
CA PRO A 207 -8.37 -7.14 -18.10
C PRO A 207 -9.05 -7.40 -16.74
N ASN A 208 -8.33 -7.23 -15.62
CA ASN A 208 -8.85 -7.45 -14.27
C ASN A 208 -8.52 -6.27 -13.37
N ILE A 209 -9.38 -5.97 -12.40
CA ILE A 209 -9.02 -5.12 -11.25
C ILE A 209 -8.00 -5.87 -10.39
N LEU A 210 -7.23 -5.15 -9.55
CA LEU A 210 -6.13 -5.72 -8.78
C LEU A 210 -5.26 -6.67 -9.63
N PRO A 211 -4.63 -6.20 -10.70
CA PRO A 211 -4.03 -7.06 -11.73
C PRO A 211 -2.83 -7.89 -11.27
N LEU A 212 -2.31 -7.62 -10.06
CA LEU A 212 -1.21 -8.38 -9.46
C LEU A 212 -1.71 -9.53 -8.57
N GLU A 213 -3.01 -9.55 -8.25
CA GLU A 213 -3.63 -10.56 -7.39
C GLU A 213 -4.06 -11.81 -8.18
N ASP A 214 -4.45 -12.85 -7.45
CA ASP A 214 -5.06 -14.05 -8.05
C ASP A 214 -6.33 -13.68 -8.81
N GLU A 215 -6.50 -14.23 -10.02
CA GLU A 215 -7.62 -13.87 -10.89
C GLU A 215 -9.00 -14.18 -10.29
N GLU A 216 -9.13 -15.23 -9.47
CA GLU A 216 -10.40 -15.58 -8.85
C GLU A 216 -10.77 -14.56 -7.76
N ALA A 217 -9.77 -14.08 -7.00
CA ALA A 217 -9.96 -13.01 -6.02
C ALA A 217 -10.36 -11.70 -6.72
N SER A 218 -9.66 -11.32 -7.80
CA SER A 218 -9.97 -10.14 -8.60
C SER A 218 -11.39 -10.19 -9.17
N LYS A 219 -11.79 -11.31 -9.75
CA LYS A 219 -13.14 -11.51 -10.32
C LYS A 219 -14.23 -11.48 -9.26
N LEU A 220 -13.96 -11.99 -8.06
CA LEU A 220 -14.92 -11.92 -6.96
C LEU A 220 -15.10 -10.47 -6.50
N LEU A 221 -14.01 -9.74 -6.30
CA LEU A 221 -14.05 -8.34 -5.91
C LEU A 221 -14.78 -7.49 -6.97
N GLU A 222 -14.53 -7.71 -8.26
CA GLU A 222 -15.22 -7.00 -9.35
C GLU A 222 -16.74 -7.20 -9.26
N ARG A 223 -17.21 -8.46 -9.09
CA ARG A 223 -18.65 -8.75 -8.92
C ARG A 223 -19.24 -8.06 -7.69
N LYS A 224 -18.50 -8.03 -6.57
CA LYS A 224 -18.95 -7.33 -5.38
C LYS A 224 -19.06 -5.82 -5.60
N TYR A 225 -18.10 -5.21 -6.27
CA TYR A 225 -18.15 -3.79 -6.61
C TYR A 225 -19.34 -3.45 -7.50
N GLN A 226 -19.61 -4.29 -8.50
CA GLN A 226 -20.80 -4.14 -9.35
C GLN A 226 -22.10 -4.26 -8.51
N SER A 227 -22.17 -5.17 -7.53
CA SER A 227 -23.32 -5.29 -6.64
C SER A 227 -23.49 -4.07 -5.70
N TYR A 228 -22.42 -3.36 -5.37
CA TYR A 228 -22.46 -2.09 -4.64
C TYR A 228 -22.85 -0.90 -5.55
N GLY A 229 -23.05 -1.12 -6.85
CA GLY A 229 -23.39 -0.07 -7.81
C GLY A 229 -22.17 0.69 -8.36
N ILE A 230 -20.95 0.21 -8.13
CA ILE A 230 -19.75 0.74 -8.75
C ILE A 230 -19.69 0.23 -10.20
N GLU A 231 -19.59 1.13 -11.16
CA GLU A 231 -19.41 0.76 -12.56
C GLU A 231 -17.92 0.42 -12.80
N VAL A 232 -17.63 -0.84 -13.16
CA VAL A 232 -16.26 -1.31 -13.40
C VAL A 232 -16.03 -1.53 -14.89
N LEU A 233 -15.04 -0.83 -15.45
CA LEU A 233 -14.67 -0.87 -16.86
C LEU A 233 -13.22 -1.36 -17.01
N THR A 234 -13.05 -2.68 -17.06
CA THR A 234 -11.77 -3.34 -17.35
C THR A 234 -11.48 -3.39 -18.84
N GLY A 235 -10.20 -3.50 -19.23
CA GLY A 235 -9.77 -3.47 -20.63
C GLY A 235 -10.10 -2.13 -21.31
N THR A 236 -10.07 -1.04 -20.54
CA THR A 236 -10.50 0.28 -20.98
C THR A 236 -9.45 1.33 -20.66
N LYS A 237 -9.09 2.13 -21.66
CA LYS A 237 -8.12 3.21 -21.52
C LYS A 237 -8.83 4.57 -21.47
N VAL A 238 -8.43 5.43 -20.57
CA VAL A 238 -8.79 6.86 -20.59
C VAL A 238 -7.77 7.59 -21.46
N ASN A 239 -8.22 8.19 -22.56
CA ASN A 239 -7.32 8.86 -23.51
C ASN A 239 -7.05 10.31 -23.15
N SER A 240 -8.08 11.04 -22.69
CA SER A 240 -7.96 12.46 -22.32
C SER A 240 -8.99 12.83 -21.27
N ILE A 241 -8.67 13.89 -20.53
CA ILE A 241 -9.58 14.60 -19.63
C ILE A 241 -9.57 16.07 -20.00
N GLN A 242 -10.75 16.63 -20.19
CA GLN A 242 -10.93 18.07 -20.39
C GLN A 242 -11.74 18.63 -19.23
N VAL A 243 -11.16 19.55 -18.47
CA VAL A 243 -11.86 20.23 -17.37
C VAL A 243 -12.72 21.34 -17.97
N THR A 244 -14.01 21.35 -17.63
CA THR A 244 -15.02 22.31 -18.06
C THR A 244 -15.75 22.89 -16.84
N GLU A 245 -16.65 23.84 -17.03
CA GLU A 245 -17.51 24.35 -15.95
C GLU A 245 -18.46 23.27 -15.39
N ALA A 246 -18.83 22.27 -16.20
CA ALA A 246 -19.70 21.16 -15.80
C ALA A 246 -18.96 20.04 -15.06
N GLY A 247 -17.62 20.06 -15.01
CA GLY A 247 -16.77 19.03 -14.43
C GLY A 247 -15.69 18.56 -15.40
N ALA A 248 -15.19 17.35 -15.22
CA ALA A 248 -14.17 16.73 -16.05
C ALA A 248 -14.84 15.83 -17.10
N GLU A 249 -14.67 16.14 -18.35
CA GLU A 249 -15.13 15.31 -19.48
C GLU A 249 -14.01 14.38 -19.92
N ALA A 250 -14.27 13.06 -19.88
CA ALA A 250 -13.32 12.00 -20.20
C ALA A 250 -13.62 11.35 -21.56
N THR A 251 -12.57 10.97 -22.29
CA THR A 251 -12.70 10.14 -23.49
C THR A 251 -12.07 8.77 -23.26
N PHE A 252 -12.70 7.75 -23.83
CA PHE A 252 -12.34 6.36 -23.58
C PHE A 252 -12.03 5.61 -24.87
N GLU A 253 -11.14 4.63 -24.76
CA GLU A 253 -10.91 3.59 -25.76
C GLU A 253 -11.29 2.25 -25.12
N GLY A 254 -12.20 1.51 -25.76
CA GLY A 254 -12.81 0.30 -25.22
C GLY A 254 -14.24 0.54 -24.75
N LYS A 255 -14.55 0.25 -23.49
CA LYS A 255 -15.87 0.45 -22.91
C LYS A 255 -16.11 1.93 -22.56
N SER A 256 -17.35 2.36 -22.57
CA SER A 256 -17.74 3.71 -22.13
C SER A 256 -18.72 3.63 -20.96
N PRO A 257 -18.67 4.61 -20.02
CA PRO A 257 -19.59 4.64 -18.89
C PRO A 257 -21.04 4.80 -19.33
N LYS A 258 -21.95 4.03 -18.72
CA LYS A 258 -23.40 4.10 -19.00
C LYS A 258 -24.02 5.44 -18.58
N GLY A 259 -23.42 6.11 -17.61
CA GLY A 259 -23.91 7.35 -17.04
C GLY A 259 -23.41 8.62 -17.70
N GLY A 260 -22.72 8.53 -18.85
CA GLY A 260 -22.08 9.67 -19.52
C GLY A 260 -20.62 9.85 -19.10
N ASN A 261 -19.94 10.78 -19.78
CA ASN A 261 -18.50 10.94 -19.71
C ASN A 261 -18.03 12.13 -18.84
N THR A 262 -18.96 12.81 -18.16
CA THR A 262 -18.66 13.99 -17.32
C THR A 262 -18.74 13.62 -15.86
N PHE A 263 -17.69 13.93 -15.12
CA PHE A 263 -17.52 13.62 -13.69
C PHE A 263 -17.19 14.87 -12.90
N GLU A 264 -17.69 14.95 -11.66
CA GLU A 264 -17.35 16.06 -10.77
C GLU A 264 -15.88 16.00 -10.34
N LYS A 265 -15.35 14.80 -10.12
CA LYS A 265 -13.93 14.56 -9.82
C LYS A 265 -13.38 13.40 -10.64
N VAL A 266 -12.08 13.47 -10.90
CA VAL A 266 -11.29 12.38 -11.49
C VAL A 266 -10.12 12.07 -10.56
N LEU A 267 -10.03 10.85 -10.06
CA LEU A 267 -8.91 10.35 -9.29
C LEU A 267 -7.96 9.56 -10.19
N VAL A 268 -6.70 10.00 -10.29
CA VAL A 268 -5.65 9.28 -11.03
C VAL A 268 -4.87 8.42 -10.05
N ALA A 269 -4.99 7.08 -10.19
CA ALA A 269 -4.42 6.06 -9.31
C ALA A 269 -3.63 4.99 -10.10
N VAL A 270 -2.81 5.41 -11.07
CA VAL A 270 -2.10 4.55 -12.03
C VAL A 270 -0.66 4.18 -11.62
N GLY A 271 -0.40 4.17 -10.33
CA GLY A 271 0.89 3.85 -9.74
C GLY A 271 1.72 5.09 -9.39
N VAL A 272 2.97 4.83 -9.07
CA VAL A 272 3.91 5.83 -8.53
C VAL A 272 5.22 5.82 -9.30
N GLU A 273 6.02 6.87 -9.10
CA GLU A 273 7.39 7.02 -9.60
C GLU A 273 8.31 7.52 -8.49
N ALA A 274 9.61 7.22 -8.58
CA ALA A 274 10.58 7.62 -7.57
C ALA A 274 10.63 9.15 -7.39
N ARG A 275 10.72 9.60 -6.15
CA ARG A 275 10.84 11.02 -5.82
C ARG A 275 12.31 11.43 -5.78
N MET A 276 12.79 12.03 -6.86
CA MET A 276 14.18 12.43 -7.06
C MET A 276 14.39 13.94 -7.11
N ASP A 277 13.32 14.73 -6.98
CA ASP A 277 13.36 16.20 -7.18
C ASP A 277 14.29 16.88 -6.17
N GLY A 278 15.32 17.55 -6.66
CA GLY A 278 16.29 18.28 -5.84
C GLY A 278 17.16 17.40 -4.94
N LEU A 279 17.10 16.06 -5.09
CA LEU A 279 17.89 15.13 -4.28
C LEU A 279 19.39 15.18 -4.60
N LEU A 280 19.74 15.32 -5.89
CA LEU A 280 21.11 15.24 -6.37
C LEU A 280 21.60 16.60 -6.82
N GLY A 281 22.78 17.00 -6.34
CA GLY A 281 23.50 18.15 -6.88
C GLY A 281 23.97 17.90 -8.33
N PRO A 282 24.41 18.96 -9.03
CA PRO A 282 24.67 18.90 -10.48
C PRO A 282 25.75 17.88 -10.88
N ASP A 283 26.70 17.62 -9.98
CA ASP A 283 27.83 16.73 -10.23
C ASP A 283 27.62 15.30 -9.71
N ILE A 284 26.45 15.02 -9.07
CA ILE A 284 26.11 13.72 -8.51
C ILE A 284 25.24 12.94 -9.49
N LYS A 285 25.68 11.75 -9.85
CA LYS A 285 24.91 10.81 -10.69
C LYS A 285 24.83 9.46 -10.01
N LEU A 286 23.63 8.92 -9.95
CA LEU A 286 23.35 7.56 -9.50
C LEU A 286 22.89 6.71 -10.67
N ASP A 287 23.23 5.42 -10.65
CA ASP A 287 22.69 4.48 -11.61
C ASP A 287 21.20 4.27 -11.34
N LEU A 288 20.40 4.35 -12.40
CA LEU A 288 18.96 4.16 -12.34
C LEU A 288 18.53 2.93 -13.16
N HIS A 289 17.48 2.25 -12.69
CA HIS A 289 16.78 1.24 -13.47
C HIS A 289 15.30 1.63 -13.55
N ARG A 290 14.79 1.87 -14.76
CA ARG A 290 13.40 2.32 -14.99
C ARG A 290 12.98 3.55 -14.16
N GLY A 291 13.92 4.46 -13.89
CA GLY A 291 13.67 5.67 -13.11
C GLY A 291 13.83 5.52 -11.59
N TYR A 292 14.14 4.33 -11.08
CA TYR A 292 14.41 4.04 -9.67
C TYR A 292 15.90 3.92 -9.41
N ILE A 293 16.36 4.26 -8.21
CA ILE A 293 17.76 4.13 -7.81
C ILE A 293 18.14 2.65 -7.78
N ARG A 294 19.20 2.29 -8.51
CA ARG A 294 19.75 0.93 -8.48
C ARG A 294 20.63 0.74 -7.26
N THR A 295 20.40 -0.34 -6.52
CA THR A 295 21.20 -0.74 -5.36
C THR A 295 21.68 -2.18 -5.50
N ASN A 296 22.80 -2.49 -4.84
CA ASN A 296 23.26 -3.87 -4.65
C ASN A 296 22.48 -4.57 -3.52
N ASP A 297 22.85 -5.80 -3.15
CA ASP A 297 22.18 -6.57 -2.10
C ASP A 297 22.39 -6.01 -0.70
N ARG A 298 23.32 -5.07 -0.53
CA ARG A 298 23.57 -4.33 0.71
C ARG A 298 22.89 -2.95 0.72
N TYR A 299 21.97 -2.68 -0.22
CA TYR A 299 21.30 -1.40 -0.43
C TYR A 299 22.22 -0.23 -0.82
N GLU A 300 23.50 -0.47 -1.12
CA GLU A 300 24.43 0.56 -1.56
C GLU A 300 24.19 0.91 -3.04
N THR A 301 24.25 2.18 -3.36
CA THR A 301 24.09 2.72 -4.71
C THR A 301 25.40 2.57 -5.53
N SER A 302 25.45 3.16 -6.72
CA SER A 302 26.69 3.25 -7.52
C SER A 302 27.77 4.14 -6.90
N LEU A 303 27.44 4.91 -5.85
CA LEU A 303 28.39 5.75 -5.13
C LEU A 303 28.62 5.22 -3.72
N PRO A 304 29.88 4.90 -3.33
CA PRO A 304 30.20 4.41 -2.01
C PRO A 304 29.70 5.32 -0.88
N GLY A 305 29.18 4.71 0.19
CA GLY A 305 28.65 5.42 1.35
C GLY A 305 27.28 6.07 1.13
N ILE A 306 26.65 5.83 -0.04
CA ILE A 306 25.28 6.28 -0.33
C ILE A 306 24.40 5.07 -0.57
N TYR A 307 23.32 4.93 0.22
CA TYR A 307 22.39 3.82 0.24
C TYR A 307 21.00 4.28 -0.18
N GLY A 308 20.21 3.38 -0.76
CA GLY A 308 18.82 3.64 -1.16
C GLY A 308 17.89 2.56 -0.58
N ILE A 309 16.75 2.97 -0.01
CA ILE A 309 15.73 2.08 0.58
C ILE A 309 14.31 2.60 0.35
N GLY A 310 13.34 1.68 0.36
CA GLY A 310 11.92 1.97 0.16
C GLY A 310 11.58 2.32 -1.28
N ASP A 311 10.46 2.97 -1.48
CA ASP A 311 9.85 3.19 -2.80
C ASP A 311 10.78 3.85 -3.84
N VAL A 312 11.82 4.54 -3.42
CA VAL A 312 12.79 5.19 -4.31
C VAL A 312 13.67 4.19 -5.08
N ILE A 313 13.80 2.95 -4.59
CA ILE A 313 14.55 1.88 -5.25
C ILE A 313 13.67 0.95 -6.11
N GLY A 314 12.35 1.13 -6.09
CA GLY A 314 11.42 0.39 -6.96
C GLY A 314 10.32 -0.36 -6.22
N PRO A 315 9.57 -1.21 -6.96
CA PRO A 315 8.49 -2.02 -6.41
C PRO A 315 9.02 -3.22 -5.56
N PRO A 316 8.10 -3.74 -4.70
CA PRO A 316 6.75 -3.25 -4.44
C PRO A 316 6.75 -2.02 -3.53
N TRP A 317 5.89 -1.07 -3.77
CA TRP A 317 5.83 0.20 -3.03
C TRP A 317 4.98 0.05 -1.76
N LEU A 318 5.51 -0.68 -0.79
CA LEU A 318 4.81 -1.06 0.44
C LEU A 318 5.57 -0.60 1.68
N ALA A 319 4.84 -0.02 2.63
CA ALA A 319 5.45 0.57 3.83
C ALA A 319 6.16 -0.47 4.71
N HIS A 320 5.64 -1.69 4.80
CA HIS A 320 6.25 -2.77 5.58
C HIS A 320 7.53 -3.30 4.93
N GLU A 321 7.60 -3.36 3.60
CA GLU A 321 8.85 -3.67 2.91
C GLU A 321 9.87 -2.57 3.12
N ALA A 322 9.48 -1.30 2.92
CA ALA A 322 10.34 -0.15 3.16
C ALA A 322 10.93 -0.14 4.59
N SER A 323 10.12 -0.51 5.60
CA SER A 323 10.57 -0.64 6.99
C SER A 323 11.51 -1.83 7.19
N TRP A 324 11.23 -2.95 6.52
CA TRP A 324 12.08 -4.13 6.57
C TRP A 324 13.44 -3.87 5.91
N GLU A 325 13.46 -3.26 4.72
CA GLU A 325 14.68 -2.84 4.02
C GLU A 325 15.53 -1.88 4.87
N ALA A 326 14.89 -0.92 5.54
CA ALA A 326 15.57 -0.03 6.48
C ALA A 326 16.28 -0.81 7.60
N GLY A 327 15.60 -1.83 8.13
CA GLY A 327 16.18 -2.74 9.10
C GLY A 327 17.42 -3.44 8.57
N GLN A 328 17.30 -4.06 7.41
CA GLN A 328 18.40 -4.81 6.77
C GLN A 328 19.58 -3.91 6.39
N CYS A 329 19.31 -2.75 5.81
CA CYS A 329 20.35 -1.78 5.43
C CYS A 329 21.17 -1.34 6.65
N ILE A 330 20.50 -0.96 7.74
CA ILE A 330 21.19 -0.48 8.95
C ILE A 330 21.90 -1.61 9.69
N ASP A 331 21.36 -2.82 9.74
CA ASP A 331 22.05 -4.01 10.28
C ASP A 331 23.32 -4.34 9.48
N GLY A 332 23.27 -4.18 8.16
CA GLY A 332 24.44 -4.35 7.30
C GLY A 332 25.50 -3.26 7.46
N LEU A 333 25.09 -2.03 7.83
CA LEU A 333 26.00 -0.90 8.03
C LEU A 333 26.68 -0.92 9.41
N TYR A 334 25.94 -1.19 10.47
CA TYR A 334 26.38 -0.99 11.84
C TYR A 334 26.30 -2.23 12.73
N GLY A 335 25.64 -3.28 12.24
CA GLY A 335 25.51 -4.56 12.93
C GLY A 335 26.49 -5.63 12.39
N ASN A 336 26.28 -6.85 12.83
CA ASN A 336 27.07 -8.03 12.42
C ASN A 336 26.31 -8.93 11.42
N GLY A 337 25.12 -8.48 10.94
CA GLY A 337 24.27 -9.23 10.04
C GLY A 337 24.62 -9.00 8.58
N GLU A 338 24.41 -10.03 7.75
CA GLU A 338 24.37 -9.85 6.31
C GLU A 338 22.98 -9.39 5.88
N PRO A 339 22.84 -8.21 5.25
CA PRO A 339 21.55 -7.73 4.79
C PRO A 339 20.97 -8.66 3.71
N ARG A 340 19.65 -8.79 3.72
CA ARG A 340 18.90 -9.61 2.76
C ARG A 340 17.88 -8.76 2.02
N LYS A 341 17.59 -9.09 0.78
CA LYS A 341 16.39 -8.61 0.08
C LYS A 341 15.26 -9.60 0.31
N SER A 342 14.07 -9.11 0.68
CA SER A 342 12.92 -9.98 0.84
C SER A 342 12.43 -10.47 -0.51
N HIS A 343 12.04 -11.74 -0.57
CA HIS A 343 11.35 -12.33 -1.72
C HIS A 343 9.89 -12.61 -1.41
N LEU A 344 9.51 -12.51 -0.14
CA LEU A 344 8.17 -12.80 0.38
C LEU A 344 7.60 -11.52 1.00
N VAL A 345 6.89 -10.75 0.19
CA VAL A 345 6.25 -9.50 0.63
C VAL A 345 4.74 -9.66 0.51
N PRO A 346 3.99 -9.63 1.63
CA PRO A 346 2.55 -9.78 1.58
C PRO A 346 1.90 -8.54 0.97
N GLY A 347 0.99 -8.74 0.02
CA GLY A 347 0.10 -7.72 -0.52
C GLY A 347 -1.17 -7.61 0.30
N CYS A 348 -1.67 -6.39 0.55
CA CYS A 348 -2.92 -6.15 1.28
C CYS A 348 -3.70 -5.00 0.65
N THR A 349 -4.97 -5.23 0.37
CA THR A 349 -5.96 -4.23 -0.07
C THR A 349 -7.13 -4.24 0.90
N TYR A 350 -7.42 -3.08 1.49
CA TYR A 350 -8.31 -2.93 2.67
C TYR A 350 -9.74 -2.52 2.32
N CYS A 351 -10.15 -2.73 1.08
CA CYS A 351 -11.56 -2.60 0.68
C CYS A 351 -12.43 -3.70 1.31
N GLN A 352 -13.74 -3.73 1.02
CA GLN A 352 -14.61 -4.84 1.45
C GLN A 352 -15.21 -5.52 0.21
N PRO A 353 -15.03 -6.85 0.14
CA PRO A 353 -14.17 -7.72 0.97
C PRO A 353 -12.69 -7.36 0.84
N GLN A 354 -11.90 -7.58 1.90
CA GLN A 354 -10.45 -7.36 1.88
C GLN A 354 -9.78 -8.40 0.97
N VAL A 355 -8.64 -8.01 0.37
CA VAL A 355 -7.81 -8.94 -0.41
C VAL A 355 -6.41 -8.94 0.16
N ALA A 356 -5.86 -10.13 0.38
CA ALA A 356 -4.48 -10.29 0.81
C ALA A 356 -3.82 -11.47 0.11
N SER A 357 -2.53 -11.34 -0.19
CA SER A 357 -1.79 -12.37 -0.89
C SER A 357 -0.32 -12.41 -0.49
N ILE A 358 0.31 -13.55 -0.69
CA ILE A 358 1.76 -13.72 -0.60
C ILE A 358 2.19 -14.86 -1.54
N GLY A 359 3.40 -14.75 -2.10
CA GLY A 359 3.99 -15.77 -2.94
C GLY A 359 3.51 -15.74 -4.40
N ALA A 360 3.41 -16.90 -5.02
CA ALA A 360 3.07 -17.03 -6.42
C ALA A 360 1.55 -17.15 -6.66
N THR A 361 1.05 -16.52 -7.72
CA THR A 361 -0.31 -16.79 -8.24
C THR A 361 -0.31 -18.07 -9.08
N GLU A 362 -1.49 -18.70 -9.27
CA GLU A 362 -1.60 -19.82 -10.20
C GLU A 362 -1.08 -19.50 -11.60
N LYS A 363 -1.36 -18.29 -12.08
CA LYS A 363 -0.86 -17.83 -13.38
C LYS A 363 0.66 -17.88 -13.45
N LYS A 364 1.34 -17.37 -12.43
CA LYS A 364 2.80 -17.37 -12.34
C LYS A 364 3.37 -18.78 -12.28
N LEU A 365 2.76 -19.69 -11.51
CA LEU A 365 3.20 -21.10 -11.45
C LEU A 365 3.03 -21.80 -12.79
N LYS A 366 1.91 -21.58 -13.48
CA LYS A 366 1.67 -22.11 -14.84
C LYS A 366 2.71 -21.59 -15.85
N GLU A 367 3.01 -20.29 -15.82
CA GLU A 367 4.01 -19.67 -16.70
C GLU A 367 5.42 -20.20 -16.43
N GLN A 368 5.72 -20.58 -15.20
CA GLN A 368 7.00 -21.18 -14.79
C GLN A 368 7.06 -22.70 -14.95
N GLY A 369 5.96 -23.36 -15.31
CA GLY A 369 5.89 -24.82 -15.45
C GLY A 369 6.02 -25.57 -14.13
N ILE A 370 5.73 -24.91 -12.99
CA ILE A 370 5.81 -25.51 -11.66
C ILE A 370 4.52 -26.30 -11.41
N ALA A 371 4.65 -27.59 -11.09
CA ALA A 371 3.51 -28.44 -10.70
C ALA A 371 3.06 -28.10 -9.28
N TYR A 372 1.74 -27.93 -9.08
CA TYR A 372 1.17 -27.52 -7.80
C TYR A 372 -0.18 -28.19 -7.53
N LYS A 373 -0.56 -28.20 -6.25
CA LYS A 373 -1.89 -28.55 -5.75
C LYS A 373 -2.61 -27.29 -5.31
N VAL A 374 -3.93 -27.25 -5.48
CA VAL A 374 -4.77 -26.12 -5.05
C VAL A 374 -5.66 -26.57 -3.91
N GLY A 375 -5.57 -25.83 -2.79
CA GLY A 375 -6.55 -25.88 -1.73
C GLY A 375 -7.38 -24.61 -1.72
N LYS A 376 -8.71 -24.71 -1.83
CA LYS A 376 -9.59 -23.55 -1.82
C LYS A 376 -10.81 -23.84 -0.97
N PHE A 377 -11.05 -22.97 0.03
CA PHE A 377 -12.18 -23.13 0.95
C PHE A 377 -12.94 -21.82 1.09
N PRO A 378 -14.28 -21.79 0.93
CA PRO A 378 -15.08 -20.57 0.99
C PRO A 378 -15.47 -20.24 2.43
N PHE A 379 -15.53 -18.95 2.75
CA PHE A 379 -15.94 -18.47 4.08
C PHE A 379 -17.40 -18.85 4.44
N ILE A 380 -18.28 -19.03 3.46
CA ILE A 380 -19.66 -19.47 3.70
C ILE A 380 -19.74 -20.86 4.41
N ALA A 381 -18.69 -21.66 4.34
CA ALA A 381 -18.61 -22.94 5.04
C ALA A 381 -17.91 -22.84 6.41
N ASN A 382 -17.50 -21.64 6.85
CA ASN A 382 -16.84 -21.40 8.13
C ASN A 382 -17.83 -20.91 9.19
N GLY A 383 -17.87 -21.58 10.34
CA GLY A 383 -18.82 -21.28 11.43
C GLY A 383 -18.71 -19.85 11.97
N LYS A 384 -17.49 -19.28 12.07
CA LYS A 384 -17.29 -17.90 12.51
C LYS A 384 -17.83 -16.91 11.50
N ALA A 385 -17.52 -17.09 10.21
CA ALA A 385 -18.00 -16.23 9.14
C ALA A 385 -19.54 -16.23 9.05
N VAL A 386 -20.16 -17.39 9.16
CA VAL A 386 -21.63 -17.51 9.21
C VAL A 386 -22.20 -16.81 10.44
N GLY A 387 -21.57 -16.98 11.60
CA GLY A 387 -22.03 -16.36 12.86
C GLY A 387 -21.92 -14.82 12.86
N THR A 388 -20.99 -14.24 12.10
CA THR A 388 -20.83 -12.78 11.97
C THR A 388 -21.54 -12.17 10.75
N GLY A 389 -22.01 -13.02 9.81
CA GLY A 389 -22.62 -12.57 8.56
C GLY A 389 -21.62 -12.25 7.43
N ASP A 390 -20.31 -12.43 7.66
CA ASP A 390 -19.24 -12.08 6.73
C ASP A 390 -18.79 -13.29 5.90
N THR A 391 -19.69 -13.83 5.09
CA THR A 391 -19.50 -15.08 4.36
C THR A 391 -18.87 -14.91 2.97
N ASP A 392 -18.65 -13.69 2.52
CA ASP A 392 -18.10 -13.43 1.20
C ASP A 392 -16.61 -13.79 1.14
N GLY A 393 -16.24 -14.59 0.13
CA GLY A 393 -14.84 -14.86 -0.16
C GLY A 393 -14.36 -16.28 0.09
N PHE A 394 -13.04 -16.43 0.08
CA PHE A 394 -12.35 -17.72 0.22
C PHE A 394 -10.88 -17.53 0.62
N VAL A 395 -10.30 -18.61 1.13
CA VAL A 395 -8.85 -18.81 1.19
C VAL A 395 -8.44 -19.78 0.09
N LYS A 396 -7.40 -19.45 -0.67
CA LYS A 396 -6.81 -20.26 -1.73
C LYS A 396 -5.31 -20.41 -1.48
N LEU A 397 -4.85 -21.64 -1.35
CA LEU A 397 -3.49 -22.04 -1.05
C LEU A 397 -2.92 -22.84 -2.21
N LEU A 398 -1.67 -22.58 -2.56
CA LEU A 398 -0.94 -23.26 -3.64
C LEU A 398 0.25 -23.98 -3.03
N TYR A 399 0.26 -25.30 -3.12
CA TYR A 399 1.32 -26.15 -2.60
C TYR A 399 2.10 -26.82 -3.72
N GLY A 400 3.40 -26.97 -3.58
CA GLY A 400 4.21 -27.77 -4.49
C GLY A 400 3.67 -29.20 -4.60
N ALA A 401 3.62 -29.74 -5.83
CA ALA A 401 3.04 -31.07 -6.05
C ALA A 401 3.86 -32.20 -5.41
N GLU A 402 5.18 -32.05 -5.33
CA GLU A 402 6.12 -33.08 -4.86
C GLU A 402 6.57 -32.83 -3.42
N ASN A 403 7.05 -31.61 -3.11
CA ASN A 403 7.63 -31.26 -1.83
C ASN A 403 6.63 -30.71 -0.81
N HIS A 404 5.40 -30.44 -1.25
CA HIS A 404 4.29 -29.89 -0.45
C HIS A 404 4.56 -28.51 0.20
N GLU A 405 5.58 -27.82 -0.26
CA GLU A 405 5.92 -26.46 0.19
C GLU A 405 4.80 -25.48 -0.17
N LEU A 406 4.48 -24.54 0.72
CA LEU A 406 3.51 -23.46 0.45
C LEU A 406 4.13 -22.46 -0.52
N LEU A 407 3.65 -22.43 -1.78
CA LEU A 407 4.16 -21.60 -2.87
C LEU A 407 3.43 -20.27 -3.01
N GLY A 408 2.18 -20.21 -2.55
CA GLY A 408 1.37 -19.01 -2.63
C GLY A 408 0.09 -19.12 -1.83
N ALA A 409 -0.37 -17.98 -1.32
CA ALA A 409 -1.60 -17.86 -0.56
C ALA A 409 -2.36 -16.60 -0.98
N HIS A 410 -3.66 -16.74 -1.20
CA HIS A 410 -4.55 -15.69 -1.66
C HIS A 410 -5.85 -15.76 -0.86
N ILE A 411 -6.18 -14.65 -0.20
CA ILE A 411 -7.37 -14.53 0.64
C ILE A 411 -8.20 -13.37 0.13
N ILE A 412 -9.49 -13.60 -0.05
CA ILE A 412 -10.47 -12.54 -0.22
C ILE A 412 -11.61 -12.77 0.76
N GLY A 413 -11.90 -11.79 1.61
CA GLY A 413 -12.93 -11.90 2.65
C GLY A 413 -12.70 -10.94 3.81
N SER A 414 -13.49 -11.13 4.87
CA SER A 414 -13.33 -10.39 6.12
C SER A 414 -11.99 -10.75 6.77
N GLU A 415 -11.29 -9.75 7.31
CA GLU A 415 -10.00 -9.88 8.02
C GLU A 415 -8.89 -10.55 7.18
N ALA A 416 -8.99 -10.58 5.85
CA ALA A 416 -7.97 -11.18 4.98
C ALA A 416 -6.58 -10.61 5.25
N THR A 417 -6.49 -9.30 5.54
CA THR A 417 -5.24 -8.59 5.80
C THR A 417 -4.59 -8.96 7.13
N GLU A 418 -5.35 -9.52 8.08
CA GLU A 418 -4.83 -10.07 9.33
C GLU A 418 -4.47 -11.56 9.17
N LEU A 419 -5.32 -12.33 8.48
CA LEU A 419 -5.12 -13.77 8.28
C LEU A 419 -3.85 -14.09 7.47
N ILE A 420 -3.43 -13.24 6.56
CA ILE A 420 -2.24 -13.46 5.73
C ILE A 420 -0.94 -13.58 6.55
N ALA A 421 -0.92 -13.05 7.78
CA ALA A 421 0.26 -13.06 8.63
C ALA A 421 0.73 -14.48 9.01
N GLU A 422 -0.21 -15.40 9.25
CA GLU A 422 0.08 -16.82 9.51
C GLU A 422 0.76 -17.47 8.29
N LEU A 423 0.22 -17.22 7.10
CA LEU A 423 0.74 -17.78 5.86
C LEU A 423 2.08 -17.17 5.46
N ASN A 424 2.29 -15.88 5.77
CA ASN A 424 3.60 -15.25 5.61
C ASN A 424 4.65 -15.90 6.53
N LEU A 425 4.31 -16.17 7.80
CA LEU A 425 5.20 -16.89 8.71
C LEU A 425 5.47 -18.31 8.20
N ALA A 426 4.43 -19.03 7.78
CA ALA A 426 4.56 -20.38 7.22
C ALA A 426 5.52 -20.42 6.03
N MET A 427 5.36 -19.50 5.05
CA MET A 427 6.26 -19.41 3.89
C MET A 427 7.71 -19.06 4.27
N ASN A 428 7.93 -18.14 5.23
CA ASN A 428 9.27 -17.80 5.71
C ASN A 428 9.95 -18.95 6.47
N MET A 429 9.16 -19.87 7.01
CA MET A 429 9.65 -21.09 7.68
C MET A 429 9.75 -22.28 6.73
N GLU A 430 9.49 -22.08 5.42
CA GLU A 430 9.44 -23.15 4.41
C GLU A 430 8.48 -24.29 4.81
N ALA A 431 7.35 -23.91 5.46
CA ALA A 431 6.36 -24.86 5.96
C ALA A 431 5.68 -25.62 4.83
N THR A 432 5.45 -26.89 5.08
CA THR A 432 4.75 -27.77 4.17
C THR A 432 3.24 -27.82 4.47
N LEU A 433 2.50 -28.45 3.59
CA LEU A 433 1.10 -28.76 3.77
C LEU A 433 0.86 -29.52 5.10
N GLU A 434 1.75 -30.45 5.45
CA GLU A 434 1.67 -31.26 6.67
C GLU A 434 1.83 -30.40 7.93
N ASP A 435 2.68 -29.37 7.88
CA ASP A 435 2.88 -28.44 9.01
C ASP A 435 1.63 -27.60 9.25
N VAL A 436 0.99 -27.08 8.19
CA VAL A 436 -0.25 -26.33 8.30
C VAL A 436 -1.39 -27.20 8.80
N MET A 437 -1.52 -28.45 8.28
CA MET A 437 -2.50 -29.44 8.74
C MET A 437 -2.28 -29.87 10.19
N GLY A 438 -1.04 -29.92 10.65
CA GLY A 438 -0.68 -30.26 12.03
C GLY A 438 -0.91 -29.11 13.02
N THR A 439 -1.17 -27.90 12.53
CA THR A 439 -1.40 -26.73 13.37
C THR A 439 -2.84 -26.68 13.86
N MET A 440 -3.03 -26.57 15.18
CA MET A 440 -4.36 -26.47 15.78
C MET A 440 -4.87 -25.02 15.69
N HIS A 441 -5.95 -24.81 14.93
CA HIS A 441 -6.64 -23.52 14.88
C HIS A 441 -7.72 -23.43 15.97
N ALA A 442 -7.83 -22.26 16.59
CA ALA A 442 -8.83 -22.04 17.63
C ALA A 442 -10.26 -22.00 17.03
N HIS A 443 -11.24 -22.58 17.75
CA HIS A 443 -12.65 -22.59 17.35
C HIS A 443 -13.50 -21.68 18.27
N PRO A 444 -14.43 -20.85 17.71
CA PRO A 444 -14.63 -20.57 16.28
C PRO A 444 -13.80 -19.35 15.83
N THR A 445 -13.06 -19.48 14.74
CA THR A 445 -12.26 -18.40 14.15
C THR A 445 -12.32 -18.42 12.62
N LEU A 446 -11.95 -17.29 11.99
CA LEU A 446 -11.77 -17.25 10.54
C LEU A 446 -10.51 -17.99 10.09
N SER A 447 -9.51 -18.15 10.96
CA SER A 447 -8.25 -18.84 10.61
C SER A 447 -8.43 -20.35 10.38
N GLU A 448 -9.51 -20.97 10.89
CA GLU A 448 -9.83 -22.37 10.60
C GLU A 448 -9.93 -22.64 9.08
N VAL A 449 -10.33 -21.64 8.29
CA VAL A 449 -10.41 -21.75 6.83
C VAL A 449 -9.06 -22.08 6.19
N ILE A 450 -7.93 -21.74 6.82
CA ILE A 450 -6.59 -22.07 6.36
C ILE A 450 -6.35 -23.58 6.42
N ALA A 451 -6.68 -24.21 7.53
CA ALA A 451 -6.59 -25.68 7.69
C ALA A 451 -7.55 -26.40 6.74
N ASP A 452 -8.81 -25.92 6.62
CA ASP A 452 -9.79 -26.50 5.70
C ASP A 452 -9.34 -26.38 4.23
N ALA A 453 -8.83 -25.22 3.81
CA ALA A 453 -8.26 -25.03 2.47
C ALA A 453 -7.08 -25.98 2.22
N THR A 454 -6.22 -26.18 3.22
CA THR A 454 -5.11 -27.13 3.14
C THR A 454 -5.62 -28.57 2.99
N ALA A 455 -6.64 -28.97 3.74
CA ALA A 455 -7.26 -30.29 3.63
C ALA A 455 -7.87 -30.53 2.24
N VAL A 456 -8.45 -29.50 1.61
CA VAL A 456 -8.95 -29.55 0.21
C VAL A 456 -7.83 -29.90 -0.76
N ALA A 457 -6.61 -29.35 -0.59
CA ALA A 457 -5.48 -29.60 -1.49
C ALA A 457 -5.08 -31.09 -1.60
N ILE A 458 -5.46 -31.91 -0.60
CA ILE A 458 -5.17 -33.34 -0.58
C ILE A 458 -6.45 -34.22 -0.59
N GLY A 459 -7.61 -33.65 -0.85
CA GLY A 459 -8.87 -34.38 -0.90
C GLY A 459 -9.34 -34.94 0.46
N LYS A 460 -8.95 -34.32 1.57
CA LYS A 460 -9.28 -34.71 2.94
C LYS A 460 -10.14 -33.70 3.69
N ALA A 461 -10.81 -32.80 2.97
CA ALA A 461 -11.71 -31.83 3.58
C ALA A 461 -12.88 -32.53 4.28
N VAL A 462 -13.20 -32.10 5.52
CA VAL A 462 -14.29 -32.64 6.33
C VAL A 462 -15.53 -31.75 6.23
N HIS A 463 -15.36 -30.47 6.09
CA HIS A 463 -16.44 -29.45 6.11
C HIS A 463 -16.92 -29.01 4.71
N MET A 464 -16.58 -29.75 3.67
CA MET A 464 -16.89 -29.38 2.29
C MET A 464 -17.51 -30.56 1.52
#